data_5d761cfcd058ef455f8ed0f9d2a4aeb9
#
_entry.id   5d761cfcd058ef455f8ed0f9d2a4aeb9
#
_cell.length_a   1.000
_cell.length_b   1.000
_cell.length_c   1.000
_cell.angle_alpha   90.00
_cell.angle_beta   90.00
_cell.angle_gamma   90.00
#
_symmetry.space_group_name_H-M   'P 1'
#
loop_
_entity.id
_entity.type
_entity.pdbx_description
1 polymer ?
#
loop_
_entity_poly.entity_id
_entity_poly.type
_entity_poly.pdbx_seq_one_letter_code
_entity_poly.pdbx_strand_id
1 'polypeptide(L)'
;IWSMAGIELIREWLPKTIHERDNDEARQQMLFASFFGGVALAHAGTTAVHALAYSLGKRGVPHGVANSLLFEPVMRATLKAPEEQIPYFSELCTMIHRLPIPTLDRYDVCRKDAAAMAAEAMGQTRLLQNHPAEVPEKMARGIFENLF
;
A
#
# COMPACT_ATOMS: atom_id res chain seq x y z
N ILE A 1 -8.43 -7.35 15.07
CA ILE A 1 -8.83 -8.74 14.74
C ILE A 1 -8.97 -8.88 13.22
N TRP A 2 -9.86 -8.13 12.55
CA TRP A 2 -10.16 -8.30 11.12
C TRP A 2 -8.95 -8.07 10.20
N SER A 3 -8.17 -7.03 10.43
CA SER A 3 -6.96 -6.73 9.62
C SER A 3 -5.96 -7.88 9.68
N MET A 4 -5.73 -8.44 10.87
CA MET A 4 -4.79 -9.55 11.05
C MET A 4 -5.27 -10.81 10.35
N ALA A 5 -6.56 -11.16 10.50
CA ALA A 5 -7.14 -12.31 9.80
C ALA A 5 -7.03 -12.16 8.27
N GLY A 6 -7.28 -10.94 7.75
CA GLY A 6 -7.09 -10.65 6.32
C GLY A 6 -5.64 -10.80 5.87
N ILE A 7 -4.68 -10.31 6.65
CA ILE A 7 -3.24 -10.43 6.37
C ILE A 7 -2.79 -11.90 6.35
N GLU A 8 -3.22 -12.69 7.31
CA GLU A 8 -2.90 -14.13 7.36
C GLU A 8 -3.40 -14.86 6.11
N LEU A 9 -4.63 -14.59 5.68
CA LEU A 9 -5.17 -15.17 4.45
C LEU A 9 -4.38 -14.70 3.20
N ILE A 10 -4.03 -13.42 3.10
CA ILE A 10 -3.22 -12.91 2.00
C ILE A 10 -1.86 -13.61 1.95
N ARG A 11 -1.18 -13.74 3.08
CA ARG A 11 0.13 -14.39 3.15
C ARG A 11 0.09 -15.84 2.66
N GLU A 12 -0.91 -16.57 3.06
CA GLU A 12 -1.05 -17.98 2.71
C GLU A 12 -1.53 -18.19 1.27
N TRP A 13 -2.54 -17.44 0.84
CA TRP A 13 -3.31 -17.76 -0.36
C TRP A 13 -3.00 -16.89 -1.58
N LEU A 14 -2.47 -15.68 -1.43
CA LEU A 14 -2.12 -14.84 -2.57
C LEU A 14 -1.09 -15.51 -3.49
N PRO A 15 0.01 -16.11 -3.02
CA PRO A 15 0.94 -16.82 -3.88
C PRO A 15 0.26 -17.97 -4.65
N LYS A 16 -0.57 -18.76 -3.98
CA LYS A 16 -1.33 -19.86 -4.61
C LYS A 16 -2.27 -19.35 -5.70
N THR A 17 -3.01 -18.27 -5.41
CA THR A 17 -3.94 -17.66 -6.37
C THR A 17 -3.25 -17.16 -7.65
N ILE A 18 -2.00 -16.70 -7.54
CA ILE A 18 -1.22 -16.20 -8.68
C ILE A 18 -0.69 -17.36 -9.53
N HIS A 19 -0.19 -18.42 -8.88
CA HIS A 19 0.44 -19.56 -9.57
C HIS A 19 -0.58 -20.59 -10.05
N GLU A 20 -1.69 -20.73 -9.36
CA GLU A 20 -2.73 -21.74 -9.60
C GLU A 20 -4.04 -21.03 -9.94
N ARG A 21 -4.16 -20.53 -11.18
CA ARG A 21 -5.30 -19.66 -11.56
C ARG A 21 -6.67 -20.33 -11.45
N ASP A 22 -6.73 -21.64 -11.54
CA ASP A 22 -7.97 -22.44 -11.45
C ASP A 22 -8.22 -23.03 -10.06
N ASN A 23 -7.44 -22.60 -9.05
CA ASN A 23 -7.61 -23.01 -7.66
C ASN A 23 -8.77 -22.23 -7.02
N ASP A 24 -9.96 -22.81 -7.02
CA ASP A 24 -11.18 -22.18 -6.49
C ASP A 24 -11.09 -21.95 -4.97
N GLU A 25 -10.41 -22.82 -4.22
CA GLU A 25 -10.19 -22.64 -2.78
C GLU A 25 -9.35 -21.40 -2.53
N ALA A 26 -8.22 -21.24 -3.23
CA ALA A 26 -7.36 -20.07 -3.10
C ALA A 26 -8.12 -18.78 -3.43
N ARG A 27 -8.94 -18.78 -4.48
CA ARG A 27 -9.79 -17.63 -4.86
C ARG A 27 -10.81 -17.31 -3.77
N GLN A 28 -11.45 -18.32 -3.20
CA GLN A 28 -12.41 -18.15 -2.11
C GLN A 28 -11.74 -17.54 -0.87
N GLN A 29 -10.56 -18.01 -0.49
CA GLN A 29 -9.81 -17.46 0.66
C GLN A 29 -9.41 -15.99 0.41
N MET A 30 -9.06 -15.64 -0.82
CA MET A 30 -8.79 -14.24 -1.18
C MET A 30 -10.06 -13.36 -1.13
N LEU A 31 -11.25 -13.91 -1.40
CA LEU A 31 -12.52 -13.19 -1.18
C LEU A 31 -12.77 -12.94 0.31
N PHE A 32 -12.48 -13.89 1.19
CA PHE A 32 -12.55 -13.68 2.63
C PHE A 32 -11.54 -12.64 3.10
N ALA A 33 -10.30 -12.67 2.58
CA ALA A 33 -9.30 -11.66 2.88
C ALA A 33 -9.79 -10.24 2.48
N SER A 34 -10.39 -10.12 1.30
CA SER A 34 -10.98 -8.87 0.83
C SER A 34 -12.13 -8.41 1.72
N PHE A 35 -13.01 -9.32 2.13
CA PHE A 35 -14.11 -9.03 3.06
C PHE A 35 -13.57 -8.52 4.41
N PHE A 36 -12.58 -9.18 5.01
CA PHE A 36 -11.96 -8.74 6.27
C PHE A 36 -11.27 -7.38 6.13
N GLY A 37 -10.61 -7.16 4.99
CA GLY A 37 -10.06 -5.84 4.65
C GLY A 37 -11.14 -4.76 4.58
N GLY A 38 -12.27 -5.05 3.96
CA GLY A 38 -13.43 -4.15 3.90
C GLY A 38 -14.02 -3.82 5.27
N VAL A 39 -14.14 -4.83 6.15
CA VAL A 39 -14.59 -4.62 7.55
C VAL A 39 -13.59 -3.74 8.30
N ALA A 40 -12.29 -4.02 8.19
CA ALA A 40 -11.25 -3.22 8.83
C ALA A 40 -11.28 -1.76 8.32
N LEU A 41 -11.43 -1.57 7.01
CA LEU A 41 -11.53 -0.27 6.38
C LEU A 41 -12.76 0.52 6.87
N ALA A 42 -13.91 -0.13 7.01
CA ALA A 42 -15.13 0.51 7.47
C ALA A 42 -15.00 1.04 8.92
N HIS A 43 -14.20 0.39 9.76
CA HIS A 43 -14.02 0.76 11.16
C HIS A 43 -12.85 1.73 11.40
N ALA A 44 -11.73 1.52 10.71
CA ALA A 44 -10.49 2.26 10.96
C ALA A 44 -10.14 3.30 9.87
N GLY A 45 -10.79 3.23 8.72
CA GLY A 45 -10.45 4.05 7.57
C GLY A 45 -9.09 3.66 6.95
N THR A 46 -8.61 4.50 6.03
CA THR A 46 -7.28 4.42 5.43
C THR A 46 -6.40 5.57 5.88
N THR A 47 -5.10 5.46 5.63
CA THR A 47 -4.09 6.36 6.17
C THR A 47 -3.13 6.88 5.08
N ALA A 48 -1.90 7.21 5.43
CA ALA A 48 -0.92 7.84 4.56
C ALA A 48 -0.65 7.12 3.24
N VAL A 49 -0.60 5.78 3.22
CA VAL A 49 -0.40 5.02 1.97
C VAL A 49 -1.46 5.41 0.94
N HIS A 50 -2.73 5.41 1.34
CA HIS A 50 -3.82 5.80 0.46
C HIS A 50 -3.80 7.30 0.13
N ALA A 51 -3.42 8.16 1.09
CA ALA A 51 -3.30 9.59 0.84
C ALA A 51 -2.31 9.89 -0.29
N LEU A 52 -1.14 9.26 -0.26
CA LEU A 52 -0.14 9.40 -1.30
C LEU A 52 -0.57 8.72 -2.62
N ALA A 53 -1.24 7.57 -2.54
CA ALA A 53 -1.72 6.85 -3.72
C ALA A 53 -2.71 7.66 -4.59
N TYR A 54 -3.47 8.59 -4.00
CA TYR A 54 -4.36 9.45 -4.78
C TYR A 54 -3.63 10.30 -5.83
N SER A 55 -2.44 10.81 -5.53
CA SER A 55 -1.67 11.60 -6.50
C SER A 55 -1.13 10.76 -7.66
N LEU A 56 -0.80 9.50 -7.42
CA LEU A 56 -0.47 8.53 -8.47
C LEU A 56 -1.72 8.16 -9.29
N GLY A 57 -2.86 7.97 -8.63
CA GLY A 57 -4.14 7.70 -9.29
C GLY A 57 -4.56 8.78 -10.28
N LYS A 58 -4.33 10.06 -9.96
CA LYS A 58 -4.55 11.19 -10.89
C LYS A 58 -3.72 11.08 -12.17
N ARG A 59 -2.62 10.34 -12.14
CA ARG A 59 -1.71 10.09 -13.27
C ARG A 59 -1.97 8.74 -13.96
N GLY A 60 -3.14 8.14 -13.69
CA GLY A 60 -3.57 6.89 -14.31
C GLY A 60 -2.95 5.62 -13.72
N VAL A 61 -2.19 5.72 -12.64
CA VAL A 61 -1.68 4.52 -11.95
C VAL A 61 -2.83 3.80 -11.25
N PRO A 62 -3.07 2.51 -11.54
CA PRO A 62 -4.12 1.76 -10.89
C PRO A 62 -3.96 1.74 -9.36
N HIS A 63 -5.06 1.83 -8.64
CA HIS A 63 -5.06 1.98 -7.18
C HIS A 63 -4.26 0.90 -6.44
N GLY A 64 -4.41 -0.36 -6.84
CA GLY A 64 -3.64 -1.47 -6.25
C GLY A 64 -2.14 -1.34 -6.50
N VAL A 65 -1.74 -0.93 -7.71
CA VAL A 65 -0.33 -0.66 -8.06
C VAL A 65 0.23 0.47 -7.19
N ALA A 66 -0.47 1.60 -7.13
CA ALA A 66 -0.07 2.76 -6.34
C ALA A 66 0.12 2.42 -4.85
N ASN A 67 -0.84 1.71 -4.26
CA ASN A 67 -0.74 1.29 -2.85
C ASN A 67 0.41 0.30 -2.62
N SER A 68 0.62 -0.65 -3.53
CA SER A 68 1.72 -1.62 -3.40
C SER A 68 3.09 -0.97 -3.47
N LEU A 69 3.29 -0.03 -4.41
CA LEU A 69 4.54 0.73 -4.54
C LEU A 69 4.81 1.63 -3.32
N LEU A 70 3.77 2.18 -2.71
CA LEU A 70 3.87 3.11 -1.58
C LEU A 70 3.89 2.42 -0.21
N PHE A 71 3.45 1.16 -0.10
CA PHE A 71 3.31 0.47 1.18
C PHE A 71 4.61 0.51 2.00
N GLU A 72 5.67 -0.08 1.47
CA GLU A 72 6.94 -0.18 2.20
C GLU A 72 7.58 1.19 2.47
N PRO A 73 7.76 2.11 1.48
CA PRO A 73 8.41 3.39 1.74
C PRO A 73 7.64 4.26 2.74
N VAL A 74 6.31 4.26 2.70
CA VAL A 74 5.50 4.99 3.70
C VAL A 74 5.66 4.38 5.08
N MET A 75 5.52 3.06 5.19
CA MET A 75 5.66 2.38 6.47
C MET A 75 7.04 2.63 7.08
N ARG A 76 8.13 2.44 6.32
CA ARG A 76 9.50 2.69 6.82
C ARG A 76 9.71 4.13 7.25
N ALA A 77 9.16 5.10 6.54
CA ALA A 77 9.29 6.52 6.90
C ALA A 77 8.50 6.90 8.16
N THR A 78 7.46 6.16 8.51
CA THR A 78 6.51 6.54 9.56
C THR A 78 6.46 5.58 10.76
N LEU A 79 7.14 4.43 10.69
CA LEU A 79 7.19 3.48 11.79
C LEU A 79 7.85 4.10 13.02
N LYS A 80 7.17 3.98 14.17
CA LYS A 80 7.68 4.38 15.48
C LYS A 80 8.26 3.22 16.29
N ALA A 81 8.08 1.99 15.80
CA ALA A 81 8.57 0.76 16.41
C ALA A 81 9.58 0.07 15.48
N PRO A 82 10.52 -0.72 16.04
CA PRO A 82 11.38 -1.59 15.23
C PRO A 82 10.55 -2.49 14.32
N GLU A 83 11.02 -2.72 13.09
CA GLU A 83 10.29 -3.51 12.08
C GLU A 83 9.92 -4.92 12.58
N GLU A 84 10.78 -5.52 13.38
CA GLU A 84 10.59 -6.86 13.96
C GLU A 84 9.38 -6.92 14.91
N GLN A 85 8.93 -5.77 15.41
CA GLN A 85 7.75 -5.67 16.27
C GLN A 85 6.44 -5.47 15.49
N ILE A 86 6.53 -5.30 14.17
CA ILE A 86 5.35 -5.14 13.32
C ILE A 86 5.05 -6.49 12.67
N PRO A 87 3.93 -7.11 13.05
CA PRO A 87 3.60 -8.43 12.55
C PRO A 87 3.60 -8.47 11.02
N TYR A 88 4.32 -9.43 10.47
CA TYR A 88 4.37 -9.73 9.03
C TYR A 88 4.92 -8.63 8.12
N PHE A 89 5.44 -7.51 8.64
CA PHE A 89 5.87 -6.39 7.80
C PHE A 89 6.93 -6.79 6.76
N SER A 90 8.04 -7.36 7.20
CA SER A 90 9.13 -7.79 6.30
C SER A 90 8.68 -8.88 5.31
N GLU A 91 7.78 -9.77 5.75
CA GLU A 91 7.23 -10.83 4.89
C GLU A 91 6.31 -10.24 3.82
N LEU A 92 5.45 -9.28 4.19
CA LEU A 92 4.59 -8.57 3.24
C LEU A 92 5.41 -7.76 2.22
N CYS A 93 6.46 -7.05 2.66
CA CYS A 93 7.36 -6.36 1.75
C CYS A 93 8.02 -7.34 0.76
N THR A 94 8.54 -8.47 1.27
CA THR A 94 9.14 -9.51 0.42
C THR A 94 8.12 -10.06 -0.58
N MET A 95 6.88 -10.30 -0.16
CA MET A 95 5.82 -10.77 -1.03
C MET A 95 5.49 -9.74 -2.12
N ILE A 96 5.34 -8.47 -1.75
CA ILE A 96 5.06 -7.37 -2.71
C ILE A 96 6.17 -7.29 -3.75
N HIS A 97 7.45 -7.37 -3.36
CA HIS A 97 8.59 -7.34 -4.29
C HIS A 97 8.61 -8.52 -5.28
N ARG A 98 7.99 -9.65 -4.95
CA ARG A 98 7.87 -10.81 -5.86
C ARG A 98 6.70 -10.72 -6.82
N LEU A 99 5.77 -9.77 -6.60
CA LEU A 99 4.65 -9.57 -7.51
C LEU A 99 5.11 -8.85 -8.79
N PRO A 100 4.50 -9.15 -9.94
CA PRO A 100 4.81 -8.48 -11.20
C PRO A 100 4.16 -7.08 -11.25
N ILE A 101 4.50 -6.22 -10.28
CA ILE A 101 3.97 -4.87 -10.18
C ILE A 101 4.69 -3.99 -11.19
N PRO A 102 3.97 -3.28 -12.08
CA PRO A 102 4.58 -2.37 -13.03
C PRO A 102 5.28 -1.20 -12.34
N THR A 103 6.38 -0.75 -12.91
CA THR A 103 7.09 0.46 -12.52
C THR A 103 6.37 1.73 -13.01
N LEU A 104 6.67 2.89 -12.43
CA LEU A 104 5.95 4.14 -12.69
C LEU A 104 6.17 4.71 -14.10
N ASP A 105 7.27 4.36 -14.77
CA ASP A 105 7.57 4.73 -16.15
C ASP A 105 6.50 4.23 -17.15
N ARG A 106 5.82 3.11 -16.85
CA ARG A 106 4.68 2.62 -17.66
C ARG A 106 3.48 3.57 -17.67
N TYR A 107 3.45 4.54 -16.78
CA TYR A 107 2.36 5.50 -16.62
C TYR A 107 2.81 6.94 -16.91
N ASP A 108 3.97 7.10 -17.56
CA ASP A 108 4.58 8.41 -17.83
C ASP A 108 4.82 9.26 -16.58
N VAL A 109 4.91 8.63 -15.41
CA VAL A 109 5.22 9.28 -14.13
C VAL A 109 6.73 9.23 -13.92
N CYS A 110 7.33 10.36 -13.62
CA CYS A 110 8.77 10.45 -13.47
C CYS A 110 9.17 11.25 -12.22
N ARG A 111 10.43 11.13 -11.83
CA ARG A 111 10.96 11.71 -10.58
C ARG A 111 10.72 13.22 -10.43
N LYS A 112 10.68 13.98 -11.54
CA LYS A 112 10.38 15.42 -11.50
C LYS A 112 8.98 15.75 -10.98
N ASP A 113 8.04 14.79 -11.04
CA ASP A 113 6.67 14.95 -10.58
C ASP A 113 6.52 14.84 -9.05
N ALA A 114 7.58 14.38 -8.35
CA ALA A 114 7.54 14.08 -6.93
C ALA A 114 7.08 15.26 -6.06
N ALA A 115 7.53 16.48 -6.39
CA ALA A 115 7.13 17.68 -5.65
C ALA A 115 5.63 17.99 -5.84
N ALA A 116 5.13 17.89 -7.05
CA ALA A 116 3.72 18.12 -7.36
C ALA A 116 2.85 17.03 -6.71
N MET A 117 3.29 15.76 -6.77
CA MET A 117 2.60 14.64 -6.13
C MET A 117 2.52 14.81 -4.60
N ALA A 118 3.60 15.28 -3.98
CA ALA A 118 3.60 15.55 -2.54
C ALA A 118 2.62 16.64 -2.15
N ALA A 119 2.64 17.78 -2.84
CA ALA A 119 1.70 18.87 -2.61
C ALA A 119 0.24 18.44 -2.78
N GLU A 120 -0.05 17.64 -3.82
CA GLU A 120 -1.39 17.06 -4.04
C GLU A 120 -1.82 16.12 -2.92
N ALA A 121 -0.90 15.29 -2.41
CA ALA A 121 -1.18 14.36 -1.32
C ALA A 121 -1.53 15.09 -0.02
N MET A 122 -0.97 16.27 0.23
CA MET A 122 -1.32 17.09 1.42
C MET A 122 -2.79 17.51 1.43
N GLY A 123 -3.46 17.56 0.28
CA GLY A 123 -4.90 17.78 0.20
C GLY A 123 -5.75 16.66 0.79
N GLN A 124 -5.18 15.47 1.03
CA GLN A 124 -5.87 14.32 1.62
C GLN A 124 -5.86 14.37 3.16
N THR A 125 -6.25 15.51 3.72
CA THR A 125 -6.13 15.84 5.15
C THR A 125 -6.75 14.77 6.06
N ARG A 126 -7.95 14.28 5.73
CA ARG A 126 -8.64 13.23 6.51
C ARG A 126 -7.81 11.95 6.64
N LEU A 127 -7.17 11.53 5.55
CA LEU A 127 -6.38 10.29 5.53
C LEU A 127 -5.04 10.48 6.25
N LEU A 128 -4.41 11.64 6.08
CA LEU A 128 -3.16 11.97 6.76
C LEU A 128 -3.36 12.13 8.28
N GLN A 129 -4.46 12.75 8.71
CA GLN A 129 -4.81 12.88 10.12
C GLN A 129 -5.14 11.52 10.78
N ASN A 130 -5.64 10.57 10.01
CA ASN A 130 -5.91 9.20 10.50
C ASN A 130 -4.63 8.35 10.62
N HIS A 131 -3.49 8.83 10.11
CA HIS A 131 -2.22 8.13 10.21
C HIS A 131 -1.57 8.36 11.59
N PRO A 132 -0.98 7.33 12.23
CA PRO A 132 -0.45 7.43 13.60
C PRO A 132 0.81 8.31 13.72
N ALA A 133 1.44 8.67 12.60
CA ALA A 133 2.58 9.58 12.55
C ALA A 133 2.28 10.75 11.62
N GLU A 134 2.88 11.90 11.90
CA GLU A 134 2.81 13.04 11.01
C GLU A 134 3.59 12.74 9.70
N VAL A 135 2.99 13.10 8.56
CA VAL A 135 3.58 12.96 7.22
C VAL A 135 3.66 14.34 6.59
N PRO A 136 4.72 15.11 6.87
CA PRO A 136 4.90 16.43 6.27
C PRO A 136 5.22 16.30 4.76
N GLU A 137 4.93 17.36 3.99
CA GLU A 137 5.12 17.40 2.55
C GLU A 137 6.55 17.00 2.14
N LYS A 138 7.57 17.45 2.89
CA LYS A 138 8.97 17.08 2.64
C LYS A 138 9.19 15.57 2.71
N MET A 139 8.56 14.90 3.68
CA MET A 139 8.62 13.43 3.80
C MET A 139 7.91 12.76 2.63
N ALA A 140 6.70 13.20 2.30
CA ALA A 140 5.94 12.69 1.16
C ALA A 140 6.72 12.84 -0.15
N ARG A 141 7.37 13.98 -0.37
CA ARG A 141 8.25 14.21 -1.52
C ARG A 141 9.41 13.23 -1.55
N GLY A 142 10.12 13.03 -0.43
CA GLY A 142 11.21 12.05 -0.35
C GLY A 142 10.76 10.63 -0.65
N ILE A 143 9.55 10.24 -0.18
CA ILE A 143 8.95 8.95 -0.50
C ILE A 143 8.74 8.82 -2.02
N PHE A 144 8.15 9.82 -2.68
CA PHE A 144 7.95 9.78 -4.13
C PHE A 144 9.25 9.77 -4.92
N GLU A 145 10.27 10.54 -4.50
CA GLU A 145 11.58 10.57 -5.15
C GLU A 145 12.30 9.20 -5.12
N ASN A 146 12.00 8.36 -4.16
CA ASN A 146 12.59 7.03 -3.98
C ASN A 146 11.82 5.89 -4.68
N LEU A 147 10.73 6.21 -5.40
CA LEU A 147 10.00 5.21 -6.20
C LEU A 147 10.61 4.98 -7.60
N PHE A 148 11.69 5.72 -7.96
CA PHE A 148 12.32 5.72 -9.28
C PHE A 148 13.74 5.13 -9.24
#